data_e4aa640a4a1065d56c770900ed0848cb
#
_entry.id   e4aa640a4a1065d56c770900ed0848cb
#
_cell.length_a   1.000
_cell.length_b   1.000
_cell.length_c   1.000
_cell.angle_alpha   90.00
_cell.angle_beta   90.00
_cell.angle_gamma   90.00
#
_symmetry.space_group_name_H-M   'P 1'
#
loop_
_entity.id
_entity.type
_entity.pdbx_description
1 polymer ?
#
loop_
_entity_poly.entity_id
_entity_poly.type
_entity_poly.pdbx_seq_one_letter_code
_entity_poly.pdbx_strand_id
1 'polypeptide(L)'
;MCIRDRNSWKPLWVVDFPLFEKENDQYFSLHHPFTSPHPNDIELLNSKPENIRSLGYDIVMNGYELGGGSIRIHDRKIQENIFNILGISKDEAKEKFGFLLDAFKYGAPPHGGMAFGFDRIVMLLAGSNQIRDVIAFPKTTSATSLMDNSPSNVDKAQQDELGLDIKSN
;
A
#
# COMPACT_ATOMS: atom_id res chain seq x y z
N MET A 1 -11.32 3.30 -20.96
CA MET A 1 -11.20 4.50 -21.82
C MET A 1 -9.80 5.05 -21.58
N CYS A 2 -8.85 4.77 -22.47
CA CYS A 2 -7.47 5.27 -22.30
C CYS A 2 -7.37 6.64 -22.94
N ILE A 3 -7.49 7.70 -22.14
CA ILE A 3 -7.20 9.06 -22.59
C ILE A 3 -5.68 9.22 -22.56
N ARG A 4 -5.02 8.84 -23.67
CA ARG A 4 -3.61 9.11 -23.90
C ARG A 4 -3.47 10.28 -24.86
N ASP A 5 -3.75 11.47 -24.38
CA ASP A 5 -3.41 12.69 -25.11
C ASP A 5 -1.91 12.95 -24.95
N ARG A 6 -1.13 12.54 -25.93
CA ARG A 6 0.35 12.64 -25.91
C ARG A 6 0.89 14.06 -25.75
N ASN A 7 0.04 15.08 -25.93
CA ASN A 7 0.45 16.49 -25.95
C ASN A 7 -0.18 17.33 -24.82
N SER A 8 -0.80 16.72 -23.81
CA SER A 8 -1.39 17.44 -22.69
C SER A 8 -1.29 16.64 -21.40
N TRP A 9 -1.09 17.35 -20.29
CA TRP A 9 -1.10 16.77 -18.94
C TRP A 9 -2.53 16.77 -18.41
N LYS A 10 -3.04 15.61 -18.02
CA LYS A 10 -4.40 15.44 -17.52
C LYS A 10 -4.40 14.76 -16.15
N PRO A 11 -4.06 15.53 -15.09
CA PRO A 11 -4.12 15.02 -13.73
C PRO A 11 -5.59 14.92 -13.27
N LEU A 12 -5.85 13.90 -12.44
CA LEU A 12 -7.10 13.73 -11.71
C LEU A 12 -6.82 13.10 -10.34
N TRP A 13 -7.70 13.34 -9.40
CA TRP A 13 -7.73 12.66 -8.12
C TRP A 13 -8.74 11.51 -8.15
N VAL A 14 -8.34 10.39 -7.60
CA VAL A 14 -9.25 9.28 -7.25
C VAL A 14 -9.40 9.30 -5.74
N VAL A 15 -10.63 9.37 -5.27
CA VAL A 15 -10.98 9.47 -3.85
C VAL A 15 -12.17 8.55 -3.53
N ASP A 16 -12.55 8.47 -2.26
CA ASP A 16 -13.69 7.68 -1.80
C ASP A 16 -13.57 6.19 -2.12
N PHE A 17 -12.36 5.64 -2.06
CA PHE A 17 -12.14 4.21 -2.18
C PHE A 17 -12.89 3.44 -1.09
N PRO A 18 -13.33 2.20 -1.34
CA PRO A 18 -13.77 1.31 -0.26
C PRO A 18 -12.68 1.17 0.80
N LEU A 19 -13.07 1.15 2.09
CA LEU A 19 -12.13 0.91 3.18
C LEU A 19 -11.70 -0.56 3.26
N PHE A 20 -12.67 -1.44 2.99
CA PHE A 20 -12.50 -2.88 3.05
C PHE A 20 -12.89 -3.55 1.73
N GLU A 21 -12.24 -4.66 1.47
CA GLU A 21 -12.61 -5.64 0.47
C GLU A 21 -13.02 -6.94 1.19
N LYS A 22 -14.05 -7.62 0.71
CA LYS A 22 -14.54 -8.86 1.31
C LYS A 22 -14.26 -10.03 0.38
N GLU A 23 -13.47 -11.01 0.85
CA GLU A 23 -13.22 -12.27 0.16
C GLU A 23 -13.51 -13.44 1.10
N ASN A 24 -14.28 -14.43 0.64
CA ASN A 24 -14.58 -15.65 1.40
C ASN A 24 -15.03 -15.40 2.85
N ASP A 25 -15.91 -14.40 3.06
CA ASP A 25 -16.41 -13.95 4.37
C ASP A 25 -15.37 -13.31 5.30
N GLN A 26 -14.16 -13.05 4.82
CA GLN A 26 -13.13 -12.30 5.53
C GLN A 26 -12.98 -10.89 4.94
N TYR A 27 -12.77 -9.89 5.80
CA TYR A 27 -12.47 -8.53 5.39
C TYR A 27 -10.97 -8.29 5.33
N PHE A 28 -10.55 -7.58 4.28
CA PHE A 28 -9.18 -7.10 4.08
C PHE A 28 -9.19 -5.60 3.91
N SER A 29 -8.16 -4.92 4.38
CA SER A 29 -7.97 -3.50 4.06
C SER A 29 -7.61 -3.35 2.58
N LEU A 30 -8.34 -2.53 1.84
CA LEU A 30 -8.02 -2.29 0.42
C LEU A 30 -6.63 -1.65 0.25
N HIS A 31 -6.26 -0.72 1.13
CA HIS A 31 -4.95 -0.04 1.09
C HIS A 31 -4.10 -0.37 2.32
N HIS A 32 -4.52 0.11 3.50
CA HIS A 32 -3.73 -0.02 4.71
C HIS A 32 -4.62 -0.01 5.97
N PRO A 33 -4.39 -0.87 6.98
CA PRO A 33 -5.23 -0.95 8.17
C PRO A 33 -5.23 0.31 9.06
N PHE A 34 -4.34 1.26 8.79
CA PHE A 34 -4.29 2.57 9.47
C PHE A 34 -4.92 3.71 8.66
N THR A 35 -5.53 3.41 7.50
CA THR A 35 -6.27 4.40 6.71
C THR A 35 -7.58 4.75 7.43
N SER A 36 -7.85 6.05 7.58
CA SER A 36 -9.06 6.52 8.26
C SER A 36 -10.31 6.23 7.42
N PRO A 37 -11.39 5.76 8.05
CA PRO A 37 -12.71 5.75 7.42
C PRO A 37 -13.18 7.17 7.18
N HIS A 38 -14.05 7.34 6.17
CA HIS A 38 -14.71 8.61 5.93
C HIS A 38 -15.59 8.98 7.14
N PRO A 39 -15.55 10.24 7.65
CA PRO A 39 -16.25 10.62 8.88
C PRO A 39 -17.75 10.32 8.86
N ASN A 40 -18.40 10.46 7.72
CA ASN A 40 -19.84 10.21 7.57
C ASN A 40 -20.22 8.73 7.61
N ASP A 41 -19.23 7.82 7.53
CA ASP A 41 -19.44 6.38 7.42
C ASP A 41 -19.01 5.62 8.69
N ILE A 42 -18.52 6.33 9.71
CA ILE A 42 -17.99 5.73 10.96
C ILE A 42 -19.02 4.83 11.65
N GLU A 43 -20.30 5.22 11.63
CA GLU A 43 -21.37 4.44 12.25
C GLU A 43 -21.59 3.07 11.58
N LEU A 44 -21.16 2.92 10.33
CA LEU A 44 -21.25 1.67 9.57
C LEU A 44 -20.24 0.61 10.03
N LEU A 45 -19.20 0.98 10.80
CA LEU A 45 -18.19 0.04 11.30
C LEU A 45 -18.79 -1.19 12.01
N ASN A 46 -19.92 -1.01 12.70
CA ASN A 46 -20.57 -2.07 13.45
C ASN A 46 -21.73 -2.76 12.71
N SER A 47 -22.08 -2.32 11.50
CA SER A 47 -23.28 -2.80 10.82
C SER A 47 -23.05 -3.22 9.37
N LYS A 48 -22.33 -2.43 8.58
CA LYS A 48 -22.10 -2.63 7.15
C LYS A 48 -20.69 -2.19 6.75
N PRO A 49 -19.64 -2.91 7.19
CA PRO A 49 -18.25 -2.52 6.92
C PRO A 49 -17.94 -2.40 5.43
N GLU A 50 -18.59 -3.18 4.58
CA GLU A 50 -18.42 -3.19 3.12
C GLU A 50 -18.83 -1.88 2.43
N ASN A 51 -19.61 -1.05 3.10
CA ASN A 51 -20.10 0.22 2.54
C ASN A 51 -19.29 1.44 3.01
N ILE A 52 -18.23 1.23 3.78
CA ILE A 52 -17.42 2.30 4.32
C ILE A 52 -16.43 2.79 3.26
N ARG A 53 -16.43 4.09 3.01
CA ARG A 53 -15.39 4.75 2.23
C ARG A 53 -14.18 5.05 3.08
N SER A 54 -13.01 5.04 2.47
CA SER A 54 -11.76 5.44 3.09
C SER A 54 -11.43 6.90 2.79
N LEU A 55 -10.55 7.49 3.59
CA LEU A 55 -9.85 8.73 3.28
C LEU A 55 -8.50 8.45 2.58
N GLY A 56 -8.49 7.43 1.72
CA GLY A 56 -7.44 7.19 0.75
C GLY A 56 -7.60 8.08 -0.47
N TYR A 57 -6.51 8.42 -1.12
CA TYR A 57 -6.50 9.22 -2.34
C TYR A 57 -5.29 8.90 -3.19
N ASP A 58 -5.51 8.89 -4.52
CA ASP A 58 -4.45 8.73 -5.51
C ASP A 58 -4.48 9.87 -6.51
N ILE A 59 -3.31 10.30 -6.97
CA ILE A 59 -3.18 11.17 -8.11
C ILE A 59 -2.83 10.34 -9.34
N VAL A 60 -3.64 10.48 -10.37
CA VAL A 60 -3.47 9.80 -11.66
C VAL A 60 -3.23 10.84 -12.74
N MET A 61 -2.28 10.62 -13.62
CA MET A 61 -2.00 11.48 -14.78
C MET A 61 -1.84 10.64 -16.03
N ASN A 62 -2.59 10.99 -17.06
CA ASN A 62 -2.55 10.32 -18.37
C ASN A 62 -2.71 8.78 -18.28
N GLY A 63 -3.48 8.30 -17.29
CA GLY A 63 -3.73 6.87 -17.07
C GLY A 63 -2.69 6.17 -16.20
N TYR A 64 -1.71 6.89 -15.64
CA TYR A 64 -0.74 6.36 -14.69
C TYR A 64 -0.99 6.93 -13.29
N GLU A 65 -1.07 6.06 -12.30
CA GLU A 65 -1.01 6.46 -10.90
C GLU A 65 0.39 6.99 -10.60
N LEU A 66 0.49 8.25 -10.24
CA LEU A 66 1.75 8.92 -9.92
C LEU A 66 2.08 8.92 -8.44
N GLY A 67 1.08 8.76 -7.62
CA GLY A 67 1.27 8.72 -6.19
C GLY A 67 -0.05 8.54 -5.47
N GLY A 68 0.03 8.13 -4.23
CA GLY A 68 -1.13 7.92 -3.38
C GLY A 68 -0.81 8.09 -1.91
N GLY A 69 -1.85 8.17 -1.13
CA GLY A 69 -1.75 8.35 0.31
C GLY A 69 -3.08 8.24 1.01
N SER A 70 -3.08 8.60 2.28
CA SER A 70 -4.31 8.62 3.06
C SER A 70 -4.20 9.52 4.28
N ILE A 71 -5.34 9.98 4.76
CA ILE A 71 -5.47 10.43 6.13
C ILE A 71 -5.47 9.20 7.03
N ARG A 72 -4.71 9.26 8.11
CA ARG A 72 -4.50 8.14 9.03
C ARG A 72 -5.45 8.20 10.23
N ILE A 73 -5.73 7.04 10.79
CA ILE A 73 -6.48 6.94 12.04
C ILE A 73 -5.60 7.47 13.16
N HIS A 74 -6.14 8.36 13.98
CA HIS A 74 -5.52 8.86 15.20
C HIS A 74 -6.40 8.58 16.44
N ASP A 75 -7.65 8.14 16.25
CA ASP A 75 -8.53 7.68 17.32
C ASP A 75 -8.30 6.19 17.58
N ARG A 76 -7.97 5.88 18.83
CA ARG A 76 -7.66 4.50 19.25
C ARG A 76 -8.86 3.56 19.12
N LYS A 77 -10.09 4.04 19.42
CA LYS A 77 -11.28 3.18 19.38
C LYS A 77 -11.62 2.80 17.94
N ILE A 78 -11.47 3.75 17.02
CA ILE A 78 -11.66 3.49 15.59
C ILE A 78 -10.64 2.45 15.12
N GLN A 79 -9.37 2.57 15.53
CA GLN A 79 -8.32 1.62 15.16
C GLN A 79 -8.59 0.21 15.71
N GLU A 80 -9.02 0.10 16.96
CA GLU A 80 -9.39 -1.18 17.58
C GLU A 80 -10.57 -1.84 16.84
N ASN A 81 -11.59 -1.07 16.45
CA ASN A 81 -12.72 -1.58 15.66
C ASN A 81 -12.28 -2.11 14.29
N ILE A 82 -11.42 -1.38 13.59
CA ILE A 82 -10.89 -1.80 12.30
C ILE A 82 -10.10 -3.10 12.43
N PHE A 83 -9.23 -3.23 13.43
CA PHE A 83 -8.51 -4.48 13.68
C PHE A 83 -9.46 -5.66 13.95
N ASN A 84 -10.53 -5.43 14.73
CA ASN A 84 -11.53 -6.47 14.98
C ASN A 84 -12.24 -6.91 13.68
N ILE A 85 -12.61 -5.97 12.81
CA ILE A 85 -13.23 -6.29 11.51
C ILE A 85 -12.28 -7.11 10.62
N LEU A 86 -10.99 -6.77 10.64
CA LEU A 86 -9.94 -7.49 9.90
C LEU A 86 -9.56 -8.84 10.52
N GLY A 87 -10.11 -9.20 11.70
CA GLY A 87 -9.78 -10.43 12.40
C GLY A 87 -8.40 -10.42 13.08
N ILE A 88 -7.79 -9.24 13.23
CA ILE A 88 -6.49 -9.08 13.90
C ILE A 88 -6.71 -9.07 15.42
N SER A 89 -6.21 -10.09 16.11
CA SER A 89 -6.30 -10.18 17.55
C SER A 89 -5.47 -9.10 18.26
N LYS A 90 -5.76 -8.85 19.55
CA LYS A 90 -4.99 -7.88 20.35
C LYS A 90 -3.52 -8.27 20.48
N ASP A 91 -3.24 -9.56 20.61
CA ASP A 91 -1.85 -10.06 20.71
C ASP A 91 -1.11 -9.90 19.40
N GLU A 92 -1.75 -10.22 18.27
CA GLU A 92 -1.19 -10.02 16.95
C GLU A 92 -0.97 -8.53 16.63
N ALA A 93 -1.94 -7.67 16.98
CA ALA A 93 -1.80 -6.22 16.83
C ALA A 93 -0.63 -5.67 17.66
N LYS A 94 -0.43 -6.20 18.87
CA LYS A 94 0.70 -5.83 19.72
C LYS A 94 2.03 -6.32 19.17
N GLU A 95 2.08 -7.54 18.66
CA GLU A 95 3.30 -8.10 18.06
C GLU A 95 3.73 -7.32 16.80
N LYS A 96 2.78 -7.06 15.90
CA LYS A 96 3.07 -6.40 14.61
C LYS A 96 3.22 -4.88 14.71
N PHE A 97 2.42 -4.23 15.55
CA PHE A 97 2.27 -2.77 15.58
C PHE A 97 2.43 -2.16 16.98
N GLY A 98 2.84 -2.95 17.98
CA GLY A 98 2.87 -2.53 19.38
C GLY A 98 3.61 -1.23 19.61
N PHE A 99 4.77 -1.04 18.98
CA PHE A 99 5.56 0.18 19.13
C PHE A 99 4.79 1.44 18.66
N LEU A 100 4.04 1.34 17.56
CA LEU A 100 3.23 2.43 17.02
C LEU A 100 2.00 2.69 17.89
N LEU A 101 1.29 1.63 18.27
CA LEU A 101 0.12 1.72 19.15
C LEU A 101 0.48 2.28 20.54
N ASP A 102 1.67 1.95 21.05
CA ASP A 102 2.18 2.50 22.31
C ASP A 102 2.56 3.98 22.16
N ALA A 103 3.17 4.38 21.06
CA ALA A 103 3.45 5.77 20.77
C ALA A 103 2.16 6.61 20.71
N PHE A 104 1.09 6.08 20.14
CA PHE A 104 -0.21 6.76 20.06
C PHE A 104 -0.89 6.97 21.43
N LYS A 105 -0.47 6.24 22.48
CA LYS A 105 -0.96 6.50 23.86
C LYS A 105 -0.54 7.86 24.40
N TYR A 106 0.54 8.44 23.88
CA TYR A 106 1.03 9.76 24.25
C TYR A 106 0.35 10.89 23.48
N GLY A 107 -0.55 10.57 22.56
CA GLY A 107 -1.30 11.47 21.72
C GLY A 107 -0.82 11.45 20.28
N ALA A 108 -1.72 11.09 19.35
CA ALA A 108 -1.48 11.18 17.93
C ALA A 108 -2.27 12.37 17.38
N PRO A 109 -1.63 13.36 16.72
CA PRO A 109 -2.36 14.41 16.03
C PRO A 109 -3.05 13.83 14.79
N PRO A 110 -4.08 14.50 14.24
CA PRO A 110 -4.53 14.24 12.89
C PRO A 110 -3.34 14.30 11.94
N HIS A 111 -3.13 13.25 11.18
CA HIS A 111 -1.98 13.14 10.27
C HIS A 111 -2.35 12.37 9.01
N GLY A 112 -1.57 12.58 7.99
CA GLY A 112 -1.68 11.92 6.70
C GLY A 112 -0.43 12.18 5.89
N GLY A 113 -0.38 11.63 4.70
CA GLY A 113 0.77 11.81 3.83
C GLY A 113 0.54 11.22 2.46
N MET A 114 1.47 11.51 1.56
CA MET A 114 1.44 11.05 0.19
C MET A 114 2.83 10.63 -0.24
N ALA A 115 2.92 9.55 -0.99
CA ALA A 115 4.13 9.12 -1.66
C ALA A 115 3.96 9.25 -3.17
N PHE A 116 5.03 9.64 -3.85
CA PHE A 116 5.05 9.74 -5.31
C PHE A 116 5.95 8.67 -5.91
N GLY A 117 5.50 8.04 -6.99
CA GLY A 117 6.31 7.15 -7.80
C GLY A 117 7.26 7.96 -8.70
N PHE A 118 8.47 8.23 -8.19
CA PHE A 118 9.45 9.07 -8.88
C PHE A 118 9.73 8.59 -10.30
N ASP A 119 9.95 7.30 -10.50
CA ASP A 119 10.22 6.73 -11.82
C ASP A 119 9.05 6.93 -12.79
N ARG A 120 7.80 6.85 -12.31
CA ARG A 120 6.62 7.12 -13.14
C ARG A 120 6.53 8.59 -13.56
N ILE A 121 6.89 9.51 -12.68
CA ILE A 121 6.96 10.93 -12.99
C ILE A 121 8.04 11.17 -14.06
N VAL A 122 9.23 10.63 -13.87
CA VAL A 122 10.35 10.74 -14.82
C VAL A 122 9.96 10.14 -16.18
N MET A 123 9.31 8.97 -16.20
CA MET A 123 8.81 8.33 -17.40
C MET A 123 7.89 9.27 -18.21
N LEU A 124 6.93 9.91 -17.53
CA LEU A 124 6.01 10.85 -18.19
C LEU A 124 6.75 12.09 -18.68
N LEU A 125 7.65 12.67 -17.89
CA LEU A 125 8.45 13.85 -18.27
C LEU A 125 9.36 13.56 -19.47
N ALA A 126 9.92 12.35 -19.55
CA ALA A 126 10.73 11.90 -20.67
C ALA A 126 9.90 11.55 -21.93
N GLY A 127 8.57 11.61 -21.85
CA GLY A 127 7.70 11.23 -22.96
C GLY A 127 7.69 9.74 -23.28
N SER A 128 8.22 8.90 -22.38
CA SER A 128 8.18 7.45 -22.51
C SER A 128 6.87 6.88 -21.96
N ASN A 129 6.50 5.70 -22.41
CA ASN A 129 5.38 4.91 -21.90
C ASN A 129 5.83 3.60 -21.22
N GLN A 130 7.15 3.45 -21.03
CA GLN A 130 7.76 2.29 -20.38
C GLN A 130 8.67 2.75 -19.24
N ILE A 131 8.36 2.34 -18.02
CA ILE A 131 9.14 2.69 -16.82
C ILE A 131 10.60 2.18 -16.90
N ARG A 132 10.84 1.10 -17.65
CA ARG A 132 12.18 0.53 -17.85
C ARG A 132 13.14 1.47 -18.58
N ASP A 133 12.61 2.41 -19.36
CA ASP A 133 13.44 3.36 -20.12
C ASP A 133 14.10 4.40 -19.20
N VAL A 134 13.59 4.56 -17.98
CA VAL A 134 14.04 5.58 -17.03
C VAL A 134 14.66 5.01 -15.74
N ILE A 135 14.66 3.69 -15.59
CA ILE A 135 15.30 2.99 -14.47
C ILE A 135 16.72 2.58 -14.88
N ALA A 136 17.72 2.91 -14.06
CA ALA A 136 19.13 2.68 -14.38
C ALA A 136 19.46 1.20 -14.61
N PHE A 137 18.88 0.28 -13.83
CA PHE A 137 19.16 -1.17 -13.92
C PHE A 137 17.82 -1.96 -13.88
N PRO A 138 17.01 -1.92 -14.94
CA PRO A 138 15.71 -2.56 -14.95
C PRO A 138 15.88 -4.10 -14.92
N LYS A 139 15.05 -4.75 -14.11
CA LYS A 139 14.95 -6.21 -14.11
C LYS A 139 14.12 -6.72 -15.28
N THR A 140 14.38 -7.97 -15.68
CA THR A 140 13.57 -8.69 -16.68
C THR A 140 12.16 -8.99 -16.16
N THR A 141 11.28 -9.50 -17.01
CA THR A 141 9.94 -9.97 -16.58
C THR A 141 10.00 -11.14 -15.60
N SER A 142 11.09 -11.91 -15.63
CA SER A 142 11.38 -12.98 -14.66
C SER A 142 12.10 -12.47 -13.40
N ALA A 143 12.13 -11.16 -13.17
CA ALA A 143 12.80 -10.50 -12.04
C ALA A 143 14.33 -10.71 -11.99
N THR A 144 14.96 -11.10 -13.09
CA THR A 144 16.42 -11.27 -13.18
C THR A 144 17.07 -9.92 -13.46
N SER A 145 18.12 -9.59 -12.72
CA SER A 145 19.01 -8.45 -13.00
C SER A 145 20.04 -8.83 -14.06
N LEU A 146 20.05 -8.08 -15.16
CA LEU A 146 21.01 -8.33 -16.23
C LEU A 146 22.43 -7.84 -15.91
N MET A 147 22.57 -7.01 -14.87
CA MET A 147 23.86 -6.45 -14.47
C MET A 147 24.68 -7.39 -13.61
N ASP A 148 24.04 -8.04 -12.66
CA ASP A 148 24.70 -8.90 -11.66
C ASP A 148 24.17 -10.33 -11.64
N ASN A 149 23.29 -10.68 -12.59
CA ASN A 149 22.65 -11.99 -12.74
C ASN A 149 21.90 -12.46 -11.47
N SER A 150 21.47 -11.54 -10.61
CA SER A 150 20.62 -11.90 -9.47
C SER A 150 19.15 -12.17 -9.90
N PRO A 151 18.42 -13.03 -9.17
CA PRO A 151 18.85 -13.79 -8.01
C PRO A 151 19.84 -14.91 -8.34
N SER A 152 20.78 -15.14 -7.45
CA SER A 152 21.77 -16.23 -7.54
C SER A 152 21.57 -17.25 -6.41
N ASN A 153 22.15 -18.43 -6.55
CA ASN A 153 22.11 -19.42 -5.49
C ASN A 153 22.91 -18.94 -4.28
N VAL A 154 22.40 -19.24 -3.09
CA VAL A 154 23.08 -19.04 -1.81
C VAL A 154 23.84 -20.31 -1.49
N ASP A 155 25.11 -20.22 -1.07
CA ASP A 155 25.88 -21.39 -0.73
C ASP A 155 25.37 -22.07 0.56
N LYS A 156 25.73 -23.36 0.72
CA LYS A 156 25.22 -24.14 1.84
C LYS A 156 25.74 -23.65 3.19
N ALA A 157 26.92 -23.10 3.26
CA ALA A 157 27.49 -22.58 4.50
C ALA A 157 26.68 -21.38 5.03
N GLN A 158 26.29 -20.47 4.14
CA GLN A 158 25.42 -19.33 4.49
C GLN A 158 24.01 -19.77 4.91
N GLN A 159 23.46 -20.79 4.24
CA GLN A 159 22.16 -21.35 4.61
C GLN A 159 22.20 -21.96 6.02
N ASP A 160 23.24 -22.73 6.32
CA ASP A 160 23.41 -23.39 7.62
C ASP A 160 23.63 -22.36 8.74
N GLU A 161 24.42 -21.30 8.50
CA GLU A 161 24.60 -20.19 9.44
C GLU A 161 23.30 -19.50 9.82
N LEU A 162 22.41 -19.33 8.85
CA LEU A 162 21.11 -18.70 9.05
C LEU A 162 19.99 -19.67 9.51
N GLY A 163 20.30 -20.97 9.61
CA GLY A 163 19.32 -22.00 9.94
C GLY A 163 18.21 -22.16 8.87
N LEU A 164 18.54 -21.88 7.61
CA LEU A 164 17.60 -21.97 6.50
C LEU A 164 17.67 -23.34 5.82
N ASP A 165 16.51 -23.96 5.63
CA ASP A 165 16.35 -25.16 4.80
C ASP A 165 15.56 -24.82 3.55
N ILE A 166 16.26 -24.76 2.41
CA ILE A 166 15.64 -24.45 1.11
C ILE A 166 15.12 -25.75 0.51
N LYS A 167 13.79 -25.90 0.53
CA LYS A 167 13.13 -27.01 -0.16
C LYS A 167 13.27 -26.79 -1.67
N SER A 168 13.96 -27.72 -2.34
CA SER A 168 13.92 -27.82 -3.80
C SER A 168 12.51 -28.22 -4.24
N ASN A 169 11.88 -27.44 -5.10
CA ASN A 169 10.65 -27.80 -5.79
C ASN A 169 10.90 -28.90 -6.82
#